data_509548e43532af424e9c102be2fc443a
#
_entry.id   509548e43532af424e9c102be2fc443a
#
_cell.length_a   1.000
_cell.length_b   1.000
_cell.length_c   1.000
_cell.angle_alpha   90.00
_cell.angle_beta   90.00
_cell.angle_gamma   90.00
#
_symmetry.space_group_name_H-M   'P 1'
#
loop_
_entity.id
_entity.type
_entity.pdbx_description
1 polymer ?
#
loop_
_entity_poly.entity_id
_entity_poly.type
_entity_poly.pdbx_seq_one_letter_code
_entity_poly.pdbx_strand_id
1 'polypeptide(L)'
;MQETADFFNDSAVMLAAEGCHSEAIACLRRGLQLEPFSSLMWFNLGLSYYALDDKDNSRYALYEAARCNPFDADIWDTLGVVLHETGEMEASRLAYTKALELETENGRIWNNYGTLLFNEENYEQARRAFESALTLAPDSEDTLFNLRDTYTMLGQKKLAKKCTKIINRLALSNPNTIVQKRNES
;
A
#
# COMPACT_ATOMS: atom_id res chain seq x y z
N MET A 1 27.99 23.53 -4.58
CA MET A 1 27.40 22.55 -3.63
C MET A 1 27.78 21.17 -4.14
N GLN A 2 28.34 20.31 -3.30
CA GLN A 2 28.73 18.97 -3.75
C GLN A 2 27.46 18.12 -3.81
N GLU A 3 27.17 17.53 -4.96
CA GLU A 3 26.03 16.62 -5.14
C GLU A 3 26.33 15.33 -4.38
N THR A 4 25.58 15.05 -3.31
CA THR A 4 25.68 13.84 -2.47
C THR A 4 24.52 12.90 -2.77
N ALA A 5 24.61 11.66 -2.32
CA ALA A 5 23.51 10.70 -2.45
C ALA A 5 22.24 11.21 -1.74
N ASP A 6 22.38 11.78 -0.54
CA ASP A 6 21.27 12.37 0.21
C ASP A 6 20.63 13.54 -0.57
N PHE A 7 21.44 14.42 -1.17
CA PHE A 7 20.91 15.50 -2.01
C PHE A 7 20.02 14.98 -3.14
N PHE A 8 20.43 13.89 -3.81
CA PHE A 8 19.63 13.29 -4.88
C PHE A 8 18.38 12.61 -4.34
N ASN A 9 18.45 11.95 -3.18
CA ASN A 9 17.27 11.34 -2.54
C ASN A 9 16.24 12.41 -2.15
N ASP A 10 16.67 13.46 -1.47
CA ASP A 10 15.77 14.54 -1.01
C ASP A 10 15.12 15.25 -2.19
N SER A 11 15.91 15.53 -3.25
CA SER A 11 15.39 16.11 -4.49
C SER A 11 14.33 15.20 -5.13
N ALA A 12 14.57 13.89 -5.14
CA ALA A 12 13.62 12.93 -5.70
C ALA A 12 12.33 12.85 -4.90
N VAL A 13 12.41 12.87 -3.56
CA VAL A 13 11.22 12.87 -2.70
C VAL A 13 10.37 14.13 -2.94
N MET A 14 11.01 15.30 -3.09
CA MET A 14 10.29 16.56 -3.42
C MET A 14 9.62 16.46 -4.80
N LEU A 15 10.35 16.01 -5.82
CA LEU A 15 9.83 15.86 -7.18
C LEU A 15 8.67 14.86 -7.23
N ALA A 16 8.77 13.73 -6.52
CA ALA A 16 7.70 12.74 -6.44
C ALA A 16 6.44 13.31 -5.77
N ALA A 17 6.60 14.13 -4.72
CA ALA A 17 5.48 14.81 -4.06
C ALA A 17 4.78 15.82 -4.98
N GLU A 18 5.47 16.38 -5.96
CA GLU A 18 4.93 17.25 -7.01
C GLU A 18 4.37 16.46 -8.21
N GLY A 19 4.44 15.12 -8.19
CA GLY A 19 4.01 14.24 -9.29
C GLY A 19 5.04 14.11 -10.43
N CYS A 20 6.23 14.70 -10.29
CA CYS A 20 7.31 14.65 -11.28
C CYS A 20 8.15 13.36 -11.15
N HIS A 21 7.49 12.20 -11.31
CA HIS A 21 8.10 10.89 -11.05
C HIS A 21 9.25 10.55 -12.01
N SER A 22 9.21 11.01 -13.26
CA SER A 22 10.30 10.77 -14.23
C SER A 22 11.60 11.47 -13.80
N GLU A 23 11.50 12.68 -13.29
CA GLU A 23 12.61 13.46 -12.76
C GLU A 23 13.14 12.89 -11.45
N ALA A 24 12.21 12.43 -10.58
CA ALA A 24 12.55 11.71 -9.35
C ALA A 24 13.38 10.45 -9.64
N ILE A 25 12.99 9.65 -10.64
CA ILE A 25 13.74 8.47 -11.10
C ILE A 25 15.15 8.86 -11.56
N ALA A 26 15.30 9.97 -12.29
CA ALA A 26 16.61 10.41 -12.75
C ALA A 26 17.53 10.80 -11.57
N CYS A 27 17.00 11.50 -10.57
CA CYS A 27 17.71 11.83 -9.34
C CYS A 27 18.12 10.57 -8.56
N LEU A 28 17.18 9.65 -8.33
CA LEU A 28 17.43 8.39 -7.58
C LEU A 28 18.51 7.54 -8.26
N ARG A 29 18.46 7.41 -9.59
CA ARG A 29 19.50 6.70 -10.35
C ARG A 29 20.89 7.33 -10.18
N ARG A 30 20.98 8.66 -10.08
CA ARG A 30 22.25 9.36 -9.79
C ARG A 30 22.70 9.11 -8.35
N GLY A 31 21.80 9.20 -7.38
CA GLY A 31 22.09 8.87 -5.98
C GLY A 31 22.61 7.44 -5.83
N LEU A 32 21.97 6.47 -6.50
CA LEU A 32 22.39 5.06 -6.49
C LEU A 32 23.73 4.78 -7.18
N GLN A 33 24.20 5.67 -8.07
CA GLN A 33 25.59 5.60 -8.57
C GLN A 33 26.60 5.94 -7.49
N LEU A 34 26.23 6.78 -6.52
CA LEU A 34 27.10 7.15 -5.40
C LEU A 34 26.96 6.14 -4.24
N GLU A 35 25.74 5.69 -3.96
CA GLU A 35 25.42 4.74 -2.89
C GLU A 35 24.55 3.59 -3.40
N PRO A 36 25.16 2.56 -4.04
CA PRO A 36 24.42 1.49 -4.70
C PRO A 36 23.58 0.58 -3.77
N PHE A 37 23.86 0.60 -2.46
CA PHE A 37 23.21 -0.24 -1.47
C PHE A 37 22.24 0.52 -0.55
N SER A 38 21.81 1.72 -0.94
CA SER A 38 20.79 2.48 -0.21
C SER A 38 19.41 1.87 -0.44
N SER A 39 18.90 1.15 0.57
CA SER A 39 17.55 0.58 0.53
C SER A 39 16.48 1.66 0.35
N LEU A 40 16.66 2.83 0.99
CA LEU A 40 15.75 3.97 0.89
C LEU A 40 15.64 4.47 -0.55
N MET A 41 16.78 4.67 -1.24
CA MET A 41 16.75 5.12 -2.64
C MET A 41 16.16 4.06 -3.58
N TRP A 42 16.46 2.79 -3.36
CA TRP A 42 15.83 1.70 -4.12
C TRP A 42 14.32 1.65 -3.88
N PHE A 43 13.87 1.83 -2.64
CA PHE A 43 12.45 1.89 -2.31
C PHE A 43 11.75 3.06 -2.99
N ASN A 44 12.30 4.29 -2.87
CA ASN A 44 11.76 5.49 -3.52
C ASN A 44 11.73 5.35 -5.05
N LEU A 45 12.73 4.66 -5.63
CA LEU A 45 12.78 4.35 -7.06
C LEU A 45 11.63 3.40 -7.44
N GLY A 46 11.38 2.38 -6.63
CA GLY A 46 10.25 1.46 -6.80
C GLY A 46 8.90 2.18 -6.77
N LEU A 47 8.70 3.07 -5.78
CA LEU A 47 7.48 3.88 -5.67
C LEU A 47 7.30 4.81 -6.88
N SER A 48 8.38 5.44 -7.35
CA SER A 48 8.31 6.34 -8.52
C SER A 48 7.98 5.59 -9.81
N TYR A 49 8.52 4.38 -10.01
CA TYR A 49 8.14 3.52 -11.12
C TYR A 49 6.68 3.06 -11.01
N TYR A 50 6.24 2.69 -9.81
CA TYR A 50 4.86 2.29 -9.56
C TYR A 50 3.87 3.40 -9.91
N ALA A 51 4.18 4.63 -9.53
CA ALA A 51 3.36 5.80 -9.85
C ALA A 51 3.24 6.07 -11.36
N LEU A 52 4.22 5.63 -12.16
CA LEU A 52 4.19 5.68 -13.63
C LEU A 52 3.60 4.42 -14.28
N ASP A 53 3.02 3.51 -13.49
CA ASP A 53 2.51 2.19 -13.93
C ASP A 53 3.59 1.29 -14.58
N ASP A 54 4.87 1.56 -14.31
CA ASP A 54 6.00 0.74 -14.74
C ASP A 54 6.27 -0.34 -13.68
N LYS A 55 5.38 -1.35 -13.65
CA LYS A 55 5.38 -2.39 -12.63
C LYS A 55 6.61 -3.28 -12.65
N ASP A 56 7.20 -3.53 -13.81
CA ASP A 56 8.40 -4.36 -13.94
C ASP A 56 9.62 -3.69 -13.30
N ASN A 57 9.86 -2.41 -13.59
CA ASN A 57 10.94 -1.66 -12.96
C ASN A 57 10.66 -1.38 -11.48
N SER A 58 9.41 -1.17 -11.09
CA SER A 58 9.00 -1.05 -9.68
C SER A 58 9.36 -2.32 -8.92
N ARG A 59 8.93 -3.48 -9.41
CA ARG A 59 9.23 -4.79 -8.81
C ARG A 59 10.74 -5.01 -8.66
N TYR A 60 11.51 -4.73 -9.70
CA TYR A 60 12.97 -4.85 -9.66
C TYR A 60 13.57 -3.96 -8.56
N ALA A 61 13.19 -2.69 -8.52
CA ALA A 61 13.71 -1.74 -7.53
C ALA A 61 13.34 -2.14 -6.09
N LEU A 62 12.11 -2.63 -5.87
CA LEU A 62 11.65 -3.10 -4.57
C LEU A 62 12.37 -4.37 -4.12
N TYR A 63 12.70 -5.31 -5.03
CA TYR A 63 13.55 -6.44 -4.69
C TYR A 63 14.95 -6.00 -4.28
N GLU A 64 15.54 -5.01 -4.97
CA GLU A 64 16.84 -4.45 -4.57
C GLU A 64 16.76 -3.74 -3.21
N ALA A 65 15.66 -3.02 -2.94
CA ALA A 65 15.42 -2.42 -1.62
C ALA A 65 15.35 -3.49 -0.52
N ALA A 66 14.58 -4.58 -0.73
CA ALA A 66 14.46 -5.69 0.21
C ALA A 66 15.79 -6.45 0.40
N ARG A 67 16.62 -6.55 -0.64
CA ARG A 67 17.96 -7.13 -0.56
C ARG A 67 18.89 -6.28 0.30
N CYS A 68 18.78 -4.95 0.21
CA CYS A 68 19.59 -4.02 0.99
C CYS A 68 19.11 -3.91 2.46
N ASN A 69 17.81 -3.91 2.68
CA ASN A 69 17.21 -3.92 4.02
C ASN A 69 16.03 -4.89 4.10
N PRO A 70 16.26 -6.15 4.49
CA PRO A 70 15.20 -7.16 4.60
C PRO A 70 14.30 -7.00 5.84
N PHE A 71 14.57 -6.03 6.72
CA PHE A 71 13.86 -5.80 7.97
C PHE A 71 12.90 -4.62 7.93
N ASP A 72 12.60 -4.10 6.76
CA ASP A 72 11.67 -3.00 6.55
C ASP A 72 10.32 -3.56 6.02
N ALA A 73 9.28 -3.43 6.85
CA ALA A 73 7.95 -3.94 6.53
C ALA A 73 7.30 -3.21 5.36
N ASP A 74 7.57 -1.91 5.20
CA ASP A 74 7.01 -1.10 4.10
C ASP A 74 7.51 -1.55 2.73
N ILE A 75 8.78 -1.96 2.66
CA ILE A 75 9.35 -2.51 1.42
C ILE A 75 8.61 -3.80 1.03
N TRP A 76 8.44 -4.73 1.98
CA TRP A 76 7.75 -6.00 1.73
C TRP A 76 6.27 -5.83 1.43
N ASP A 77 5.58 -4.91 2.11
CA ASP A 77 4.17 -4.61 1.83
C ASP A 77 4.01 -4.03 0.42
N THR A 78 4.84 -3.04 0.05
CA THR A 78 4.79 -2.42 -1.28
C THR A 78 5.14 -3.44 -2.38
N LEU A 79 6.14 -4.29 -2.14
CA LEU A 79 6.48 -5.39 -3.05
C LEU A 79 5.29 -6.36 -3.19
N GLY A 80 4.60 -6.66 -2.10
CA GLY A 80 3.38 -7.46 -2.08
C GLY A 80 2.28 -6.89 -2.98
N VAL A 81 2.07 -5.56 -2.94
CA VAL A 81 1.11 -4.87 -3.82
C VAL A 81 1.49 -5.04 -5.29
N VAL A 82 2.74 -4.73 -5.64
CA VAL A 82 3.21 -4.81 -7.04
C VAL A 82 3.10 -6.24 -7.58
N LEU A 83 3.51 -7.23 -6.79
CA LEU A 83 3.42 -8.65 -7.16
C LEU A 83 1.97 -9.12 -7.34
N HIS A 84 1.06 -8.65 -6.49
CA HIS A 84 -0.37 -8.93 -6.64
C HIS A 84 -0.92 -8.37 -7.96
N GLU A 85 -0.60 -7.11 -8.26
CA GLU A 85 -1.07 -6.46 -9.49
C GLU A 85 -0.45 -7.03 -10.77
N THR A 86 0.74 -7.64 -10.68
CA THR A 86 1.38 -8.37 -11.79
C THR A 86 0.93 -9.83 -11.90
N GLY A 87 0.07 -10.30 -10.99
CA GLY A 87 -0.48 -11.66 -11.00
C GLY A 87 0.44 -12.71 -10.37
N GLU A 88 1.49 -12.31 -9.69
CA GLU A 88 2.45 -13.19 -9.02
C GLU A 88 1.96 -13.53 -7.60
N MET A 89 0.80 -14.21 -7.51
CA MET A 89 0.03 -14.38 -6.26
C MET A 89 0.84 -15.03 -5.13
N GLU A 90 1.61 -16.09 -5.41
CA GLU A 90 2.41 -16.79 -4.39
C GLU A 90 3.56 -15.89 -3.85
N ALA A 91 4.22 -15.15 -4.74
CA ALA A 91 5.27 -14.23 -4.34
C ALA A 91 4.69 -13.04 -3.53
N SER A 92 3.54 -12.53 -3.92
CA SER A 92 2.80 -11.51 -3.17
C SER A 92 2.44 -11.99 -1.76
N ARG A 93 1.94 -13.22 -1.63
CA ARG A 93 1.62 -13.83 -0.34
C ARG A 93 2.85 -13.92 0.57
N LEU A 94 3.99 -14.34 0.03
CA LEU A 94 5.25 -14.40 0.78
C LEU A 94 5.69 -13.00 1.24
N ALA A 95 5.58 -12.00 0.38
CA ALA A 95 5.93 -10.63 0.70
C ALA A 95 5.06 -10.07 1.84
N TYR A 96 3.72 -10.22 1.75
CA TYR A 96 2.83 -9.78 2.84
C TYR A 96 3.06 -10.56 4.15
N THR A 97 3.31 -11.87 4.06
CA THR A 97 3.65 -12.65 5.26
C THR A 97 4.91 -12.10 5.92
N LYS A 98 5.92 -11.76 5.12
CA LYS A 98 7.16 -11.17 5.63
C LYS A 98 6.93 -9.79 6.24
N ALA A 99 6.13 -8.94 5.62
CA ALA A 99 5.75 -7.64 6.17
C ALA A 99 5.02 -7.79 7.52
N LEU A 100 4.08 -8.74 7.64
CA LEU A 100 3.35 -9.03 8.87
C LEU A 100 4.21 -9.65 9.98
N GLU A 101 5.26 -10.44 9.63
CA GLU A 101 6.24 -10.92 10.60
C GLU A 101 7.03 -9.78 11.23
N LEU A 102 7.31 -8.72 10.45
CA LEU A 102 8.05 -7.54 10.90
C LEU A 102 7.15 -6.57 11.68
N GLU A 103 5.95 -6.32 11.18
CA GLU A 103 4.97 -5.39 11.77
C GLU A 103 3.57 -6.00 11.85
N THR A 104 3.36 -6.84 12.86
CA THR A 104 2.06 -7.49 13.10
C THR A 104 0.93 -6.50 13.41
N GLU A 105 1.24 -5.35 14.01
CA GLU A 105 0.27 -4.32 14.41
C GLU A 105 0.06 -3.22 13.36
N ASN A 106 0.27 -3.54 12.08
CA ASN A 106 0.05 -2.61 10.98
C ASN A 106 -1.24 -2.96 10.22
N GLY A 107 -2.30 -2.16 10.44
CA GLY A 107 -3.62 -2.39 9.84
C GLY A 107 -3.62 -2.30 8.31
N ARG A 108 -2.73 -1.47 7.72
CA ARG A 108 -2.60 -1.34 6.27
C ARG A 108 -2.10 -2.65 5.64
N ILE A 109 -1.09 -3.28 6.23
CA ILE A 109 -0.54 -4.56 5.73
C ILE A 109 -1.61 -5.65 5.82
N TRP A 110 -2.35 -5.74 6.93
CA TRP A 110 -3.47 -6.66 7.06
C TRP A 110 -4.56 -6.44 6.01
N ASN A 111 -4.88 -5.17 5.69
CA ASN A 111 -5.85 -4.86 4.65
C ASN A 111 -5.36 -5.28 3.25
N ASN A 112 -4.11 -5.00 2.91
CA ASN A 112 -3.53 -5.39 1.63
C ASN A 112 -3.47 -6.91 1.47
N TYR A 113 -3.04 -7.62 2.51
CA TYR A 113 -3.06 -9.08 2.54
C TYR A 113 -4.48 -9.64 2.43
N GLY A 114 -5.44 -9.02 3.10
CA GLY A 114 -6.86 -9.37 2.99
C GLY A 114 -7.38 -9.24 1.55
N THR A 115 -6.94 -8.21 0.83
CA THR A 115 -7.30 -7.98 -0.58
C THR A 115 -6.75 -9.08 -1.50
N LEU A 116 -5.49 -9.50 -1.29
CA LEU A 116 -4.94 -10.65 -1.98
C LEU A 116 -5.78 -11.91 -1.75
N LEU A 117 -6.08 -12.22 -0.49
CA LEU A 117 -6.87 -13.40 -0.11
C LEU A 117 -8.30 -13.36 -0.69
N PHE A 118 -8.90 -12.17 -0.76
CA PHE A 118 -10.21 -11.96 -1.37
C PHE A 118 -10.19 -12.27 -2.87
N ASN A 119 -9.17 -11.81 -3.57
CA ASN A 119 -9.00 -12.05 -5.01
C ASN A 119 -8.68 -13.53 -5.33
N GLU A 120 -8.12 -14.26 -4.38
CA GLU A 120 -7.96 -15.72 -4.44
C GLU A 120 -9.24 -16.48 -4.04
N GLU A 121 -10.36 -15.78 -3.85
CA GLU A 121 -11.64 -16.34 -3.38
C GLU A 121 -11.57 -17.00 -2.00
N ASN A 122 -10.49 -16.77 -1.26
CA ASN A 122 -10.30 -17.31 0.09
C ASN A 122 -10.98 -16.40 1.13
N TYR A 123 -12.31 -16.27 1.00
CA TYR A 123 -13.10 -15.27 1.73
C TYR A 123 -13.04 -15.40 3.25
N GLU A 124 -12.90 -16.63 3.80
CA GLU A 124 -12.81 -16.81 5.25
C GLU A 124 -11.47 -16.28 5.82
N GLN A 125 -10.38 -16.45 5.09
CA GLN A 125 -9.08 -15.87 5.50
C GLN A 125 -9.06 -14.37 5.25
N ALA A 126 -9.60 -13.90 4.12
CA ALA A 126 -9.76 -12.47 3.83
C ALA A 126 -10.54 -11.76 4.94
N ARG A 127 -11.67 -12.35 5.40
CA ARG A 127 -12.45 -11.85 6.53
C ARG A 127 -11.59 -11.64 7.77
N ARG A 128 -10.79 -12.66 8.15
CA ARG A 128 -9.92 -12.59 9.33
C ARG A 128 -8.88 -11.47 9.19
N ALA A 129 -8.27 -11.35 8.02
CA ALA A 129 -7.28 -10.30 7.75
C ALA A 129 -7.91 -8.90 7.84
N PHE A 130 -9.08 -8.68 7.24
CA PHE A 130 -9.79 -7.41 7.33
C PHE A 130 -10.30 -7.10 8.75
N GLU A 131 -10.75 -8.11 9.50
CA GLU A 131 -11.12 -7.94 10.91
C GLU A 131 -9.91 -7.52 11.77
N SER A 132 -8.72 -8.09 11.52
CA SER A 132 -7.46 -7.67 12.15
C SER A 132 -7.12 -6.23 11.77
N ALA A 133 -7.18 -5.88 10.48
CA ALA A 133 -6.96 -4.52 10.00
C ALA A 133 -7.90 -3.51 10.67
N LEU A 134 -9.19 -3.84 10.79
CA LEU A 134 -10.19 -2.97 11.39
C LEU A 134 -10.03 -2.85 12.92
N THR A 135 -9.48 -3.87 13.58
CA THR A 135 -9.15 -3.79 15.01
C THR A 135 -8.04 -2.78 15.27
N LEU A 136 -7.07 -2.70 14.35
CA LEU A 136 -5.94 -1.76 14.43
C LEU A 136 -6.30 -0.35 13.93
N ALA A 137 -7.18 -0.25 12.94
CA ALA A 137 -7.66 0.99 12.35
C ALA A 137 -9.19 0.99 12.22
N PRO A 138 -9.95 1.27 13.31
CA PRO A 138 -11.41 1.11 13.34
C PRO A 138 -12.20 1.98 12.37
N ASP A 139 -11.64 3.10 11.93
CA ASP A 139 -12.28 4.06 11.03
C ASP A 139 -11.77 3.96 9.59
N SER A 140 -11.03 2.90 9.24
CA SER A 140 -10.56 2.65 7.87
C SER A 140 -11.76 2.36 6.95
N GLU A 141 -12.13 3.32 6.12
CA GLU A 141 -13.23 3.17 5.17
C GLU A 141 -12.93 2.04 4.16
N ASP A 142 -11.72 1.98 3.62
CA ASP A 142 -11.30 0.94 2.66
C ASP A 142 -11.47 -0.46 3.25
N THR A 143 -10.99 -0.65 4.50
CA THR A 143 -11.14 -1.93 5.20
C THR A 143 -12.60 -2.28 5.44
N LEU A 144 -13.44 -1.30 5.78
CA LEU A 144 -14.88 -1.51 5.96
C LEU A 144 -15.58 -1.90 4.66
N PHE A 145 -15.19 -1.29 3.52
CA PHE A 145 -15.70 -1.68 2.20
C PHE A 145 -15.30 -3.12 1.86
N ASN A 146 -14.01 -3.45 2.00
CA ASN A 146 -13.49 -4.79 1.72
C ASN A 146 -14.17 -5.85 2.61
N LEU A 147 -14.32 -5.57 3.90
CA LEU A 147 -14.99 -6.48 4.84
C LEU A 147 -16.48 -6.64 4.55
N ARG A 148 -17.18 -5.57 4.15
CA ARG A 148 -18.58 -5.63 3.71
C ARG A 148 -18.75 -6.60 2.52
N ASP A 149 -17.87 -6.46 1.53
CA ASP A 149 -17.93 -7.27 0.33
C ASP A 149 -17.57 -8.73 0.65
N THR A 150 -16.58 -8.95 1.49
CA THR A 150 -16.22 -10.28 2.00
C THR A 150 -17.38 -10.94 2.75
N TYR A 151 -18.07 -10.22 3.64
CA TYR A 151 -19.27 -10.75 4.30
C TYR A 151 -20.41 -11.06 3.32
N THR A 152 -20.49 -10.29 2.24
CA THR A 152 -21.48 -10.55 1.18
C THR A 152 -21.19 -11.85 0.45
N MET A 153 -19.92 -12.09 0.08
CA MET A 153 -19.48 -13.35 -0.54
C MET A 153 -19.71 -14.56 0.38
N LEU A 154 -19.53 -14.38 1.68
CA LEU A 154 -19.80 -15.40 2.70
C LEU A 154 -21.30 -15.57 3.06
N GLY A 155 -22.21 -14.81 2.44
CA GLY A 155 -23.64 -14.85 2.75
C GLY A 155 -24.02 -14.25 4.11
N GLN A 156 -23.09 -13.58 4.80
CA GLN A 156 -23.26 -13.02 6.15
C GLN A 156 -23.93 -11.63 6.10
N LYS A 157 -25.12 -11.56 5.52
CA LYS A 157 -25.87 -10.31 5.21
C LYS A 157 -26.05 -9.35 6.38
N LYS A 158 -26.17 -9.86 7.61
CA LYS A 158 -26.32 -9.00 8.80
C LYS A 158 -25.03 -8.22 9.10
N LEU A 159 -23.88 -8.87 8.93
CA LEU A 159 -22.57 -8.24 9.16
C LEU A 159 -22.22 -7.25 8.03
N ALA A 160 -22.50 -7.61 6.77
CA ALA A 160 -22.36 -6.68 5.64
C ALA A 160 -23.18 -5.39 5.86
N LYS A 161 -24.45 -5.50 6.31
CA LYS A 161 -25.29 -4.35 6.66
C LYS A 161 -24.71 -3.50 7.82
N LYS A 162 -24.03 -4.15 8.78
CA LYS A 162 -23.36 -3.44 9.87
C LYS A 162 -22.20 -2.57 9.35
N CYS A 163 -21.36 -3.12 8.47
CA CYS A 163 -20.29 -2.34 7.81
C CYS A 163 -20.87 -1.14 7.04
N THR A 164 -21.91 -1.34 6.22
CA THR A 164 -22.59 -0.26 5.50
C THR A 164 -23.06 0.87 6.43
N LYS A 165 -23.61 0.53 7.60
CA LYS A 165 -24.03 1.55 8.57
C LYS A 165 -22.86 2.37 9.14
N ILE A 166 -21.71 1.71 9.37
CA ILE A 166 -20.51 2.39 9.88
C ILE A 166 -19.97 3.32 8.78
N ILE A 167 -19.82 2.83 7.55
CA ILE A 167 -19.38 3.63 6.39
C ILE A 167 -20.23 4.89 6.23
N ASN A 168 -21.57 4.73 6.24
CA ASN A 168 -22.49 5.87 6.10
C ASN A 168 -22.34 6.89 7.26
N ARG A 169 -22.05 6.41 8.48
CA ARG A 169 -21.82 7.29 9.63
C ARG A 169 -20.51 8.07 9.47
N LEU A 170 -19.42 7.42 9.02
CA LEU A 170 -18.13 8.06 8.77
C LEU A 170 -18.26 9.13 7.67
N ALA A 171 -18.93 8.80 6.57
CA ALA A 171 -19.21 9.75 5.48
C ALA A 171 -19.99 10.99 5.94
N LEU A 172 -20.91 10.85 6.91
CA LEU A 172 -21.65 11.99 7.47
C LEU A 172 -20.82 12.84 8.45
N SER A 173 -19.80 12.26 9.07
CA SER A 173 -18.90 12.96 9.99
C SER A 173 -17.76 13.68 9.28
N ASN A 174 -17.53 13.41 8.01
CA ASN A 174 -16.44 14.03 7.25
C ASN A 174 -16.87 15.44 6.78
N PRO A 175 -16.19 16.52 7.23
CA PRO A 175 -16.59 17.91 6.93
C PRO A 175 -16.60 18.23 5.42
N ASN A 176 -15.81 17.53 4.60
CA ASN A 176 -15.78 17.73 3.16
C ASN A 176 -17.08 17.27 2.45
N THR A 177 -17.78 16.28 2.99
CA THR A 177 -19.05 15.79 2.44
C THR A 177 -20.21 16.78 2.75
N ILE A 178 -20.08 17.55 3.83
CA ILE A 178 -21.09 18.56 4.22
C ILE A 178 -21.05 19.78 3.30
N VAL A 179 -19.85 20.13 2.78
CA VAL A 179 -19.68 21.29 1.90
C VAL A 179 -20.26 21.02 0.50
N GLN A 180 -20.10 19.81 -0.03
CA GLN A 180 -20.67 19.46 -1.34
C GLN A 180 -22.20 19.48 -1.36
N LYS A 181 -22.87 18.98 -0.33
CA LYS A 181 -24.35 19.01 -0.23
C LYS A 181 -24.96 20.42 -0.03
N ARG A 182 -24.17 21.38 0.44
CA ARG A 182 -24.61 22.79 0.54
C ARG A 182 -24.53 23.57 -0.77
N ASN A 183 -23.70 23.10 -1.71
CA ASN A 183 -23.54 23.74 -3.02
C ASN A 183 -24.49 23.18 -4.08
N GLU A 184 -25.24 22.11 -3.78
CA GLU A 184 -26.22 21.46 -4.65
C GLU A 184 -27.68 21.77 -4.26
N SER A 185 -27.90 22.59 -3.23
CA SER A 185 -29.21 23.05 -2.76
C SER A 185 -29.37 24.55 -2.88
#